data_80ece260f6b6aa9dbd99d5493b6b7190
#
_entry.id   80ece260f6b6aa9dbd99d5493b6b7190
#
_cell.length_a   1.000
_cell.length_b   1.000
_cell.length_c   1.000
_cell.angle_alpha   90.00
_cell.angle_beta   90.00
_cell.angle_gamma   90.00
#
_symmetry.space_group_name_H-M   'P 1'
#
loop_
_entity.id
_entity.type
_entity.pdbx_description
1 polymer ?
#
loop_
_entity_poly.entity_id
_entity_poly.type
_entity_poly.pdbx_seq_one_letter_code
_entity_poly.pdbx_strand_id
1 'polypeptide(L)'
;MARIGKVSRKTKETSISVEVNIDGKGQYKIDTGIGFLDHMLEQLSKHSLIDLKVKAKGDTHIDLHHTTEDTGIAIGEALKKALKNYTGIRRYAHAMIPMDETLTRVAIDVSNRPYLIWKVKLKVERLGEMDTELFKEWFQAFSQSAGITLHMENIYGDNSHHIIESCFKALARSLRTALEIDPRNKKSIPSTKGSL
;
A
#
# COMPACT_ATOMS: atom_id res chain seq x y z
N MET A 1 -21.26 -9.35 -2.10
CA MET A 1 -21.20 -7.89 -1.91
C MET A 1 -19.73 -7.46 -2.01
N ALA A 2 -19.45 -6.33 -2.64
CA ALA A 2 -18.09 -5.81 -2.73
C ALA A 2 -17.52 -5.44 -1.35
N ARG A 3 -16.23 -5.71 -1.14
CA ARG A 3 -15.50 -5.38 0.08
C ARG A 3 -14.98 -3.94 -0.02
N ILE A 4 -15.75 -3.01 0.54
CA ILE A 4 -15.47 -1.57 0.46
C ILE A 4 -15.17 -1.03 1.85
N GLY A 5 -14.10 -0.23 1.97
CA GLY A 5 -13.74 0.53 3.16
C GLY A 5 -13.61 2.02 2.84
N LYS A 6 -14.08 2.85 3.77
CA LYS A 6 -14.01 4.32 3.64
C LYS A 6 -13.44 4.92 4.91
N VAL A 7 -12.57 5.89 4.76
CA VAL A 7 -11.95 6.66 5.84
C VAL A 7 -12.02 8.14 5.50
N SER A 8 -12.35 8.94 6.50
CA SER A 8 -12.15 10.38 6.49
C SER A 8 -11.36 10.73 7.75
N ARG A 9 -10.15 11.22 7.57
CA ARG A 9 -9.22 11.59 8.64
C ARG A 9 -8.92 13.07 8.55
N LYS A 10 -9.05 13.77 9.67
CA LYS A 10 -8.74 15.20 9.76
C LYS A 10 -7.93 15.46 11.01
N THR A 11 -6.79 16.11 10.84
CA THR A 11 -5.92 16.62 11.90
C THR A 11 -5.79 18.14 11.78
N LYS A 12 -4.85 18.74 12.49
CA LYS A 12 -4.46 20.13 12.26
C LYS A 12 -3.58 20.29 11.01
N GLU A 13 -2.92 19.23 10.58
CA GLU A 13 -1.92 19.20 9.52
C GLU A 13 -2.51 18.75 8.19
N THR A 14 -3.43 17.77 8.23
CA THR A 14 -3.98 17.13 7.02
C THR A 14 -5.49 16.94 7.07
N SER A 15 -6.12 16.87 5.89
CA SER A 15 -7.51 16.44 5.69
C SER A 15 -7.56 15.45 4.55
N ILE A 16 -7.85 14.18 4.84
CA ILE A 16 -7.73 13.09 3.89
C ILE A 16 -9.01 12.26 3.84
N SER A 17 -9.49 11.95 2.64
CA SER A 17 -10.57 11.01 2.41
C SER A 17 -10.12 9.90 1.48
N VAL A 18 -10.40 8.65 1.86
CA VAL A 18 -10.05 7.44 1.11
C VAL A 18 -11.24 6.53 0.96
N GLU A 19 -11.42 5.98 -0.24
CA GLU A 19 -12.30 4.85 -0.51
C GLU A 19 -11.52 3.75 -1.21
N VAL A 20 -11.56 2.54 -0.63
CA VAL A 20 -10.95 1.32 -1.16
C VAL A 20 -12.03 0.33 -1.50
N ASN A 21 -12.01 -0.24 -2.70
CA ASN A 21 -12.80 -1.42 -3.09
C ASN A 21 -11.85 -2.55 -3.47
N ILE A 22 -11.73 -3.55 -2.61
CA ILE A 22 -10.83 -4.71 -2.82
C ILE A 22 -11.25 -5.53 -4.05
N ASP A 23 -12.55 -5.61 -4.32
CA ASP A 23 -13.13 -6.38 -5.42
C ASP A 23 -13.30 -5.53 -6.69
N GLY A 24 -12.43 -4.55 -6.88
CA GLY A 24 -12.44 -3.60 -7.98
C GLY A 24 -11.81 -4.11 -9.28
N LYS A 25 -11.44 -3.16 -10.14
CA LYS A 25 -10.80 -3.38 -11.46
C LYS A 25 -9.55 -2.52 -11.64
N GLY A 26 -9.03 -1.93 -10.57
CA GLY A 26 -7.90 -1.01 -10.61
C GLY A 26 -8.26 0.36 -11.19
N GLN A 27 -9.46 0.85 -10.90
CA GLN A 27 -9.86 2.22 -11.21
C GLN A 27 -9.41 3.15 -10.09
N TYR A 28 -8.88 4.31 -10.46
CA TYR A 28 -8.37 5.25 -9.48
C TYR A 28 -8.82 6.68 -9.74
N LYS A 29 -8.91 7.44 -8.65
CA LYS A 29 -9.03 8.89 -8.64
C LYS A 29 -8.22 9.41 -7.46
N ILE A 30 -7.02 9.91 -7.73
CA ILE A 30 -6.02 10.25 -6.72
C ILE A 30 -5.63 11.71 -6.88
N ASP A 31 -5.58 12.42 -5.76
CA ASP A 31 -5.22 13.82 -5.66
C ASP A 31 -4.66 14.06 -4.24
N THR A 32 -3.35 13.88 -4.07
CA THR A 32 -2.65 14.14 -2.80
C THR A 32 -1.97 15.50 -2.77
N GLY A 33 -1.88 16.17 -3.91
CA GLY A 33 -1.07 17.38 -4.10
C GLY A 33 0.43 17.09 -4.24
N ILE A 34 0.83 15.80 -4.28
CA ILE A 34 2.22 15.35 -4.44
C ILE A 34 2.29 14.46 -5.70
N GLY A 35 2.72 15.02 -6.83
CA GLY A 35 2.61 14.35 -8.13
C GLY A 35 3.28 12.97 -8.19
N PHE A 36 4.47 12.80 -7.57
CA PHE A 36 5.14 11.51 -7.55
C PHE A 36 4.40 10.47 -6.69
N LEU A 37 3.83 10.89 -5.55
CA LEU A 37 3.01 10.00 -4.71
C LEU A 37 1.73 9.59 -5.43
N ASP A 38 1.07 10.52 -6.12
CA ASP A 38 -0.12 10.21 -6.94
C ASP A 38 0.20 9.12 -7.96
N HIS A 39 1.30 9.26 -8.70
CA HIS A 39 1.76 8.26 -9.65
C HIS A 39 2.02 6.90 -8.99
N MET A 40 2.64 6.85 -7.82
CA MET A 40 2.87 5.59 -7.08
C MET A 40 1.56 4.92 -6.63
N LEU A 41 0.60 5.70 -6.16
CA LEU A 41 -0.71 5.19 -5.76
C LEU A 41 -1.56 4.71 -6.95
N GLU A 42 -1.40 5.32 -8.12
CA GLU A 42 -1.98 4.83 -9.38
C GLU A 42 -1.41 3.45 -9.75
N GLN A 43 -0.08 3.24 -9.62
CA GLN A 43 0.54 1.93 -9.81
C GLN A 43 -0.02 0.91 -8.81
N LEU A 44 -0.16 1.30 -7.54
CA LEU A 44 -0.76 0.46 -6.50
C LEU A 44 -2.16 0.01 -6.89
N SER A 45 -3.04 0.93 -7.24
CA SER A 45 -4.42 0.63 -7.66
C SER A 45 -4.45 -0.26 -8.91
N LYS A 46 -3.75 0.16 -9.97
CA LYS A 46 -3.78 -0.52 -11.27
C LYS A 46 -3.33 -1.97 -11.18
N HIS A 47 -2.23 -2.23 -10.49
CA HIS A 47 -1.62 -3.57 -10.45
C HIS A 47 -2.24 -4.49 -9.38
N SER A 48 -2.86 -3.94 -8.33
CA SER A 48 -3.61 -4.72 -7.35
C SER A 48 -5.03 -5.05 -7.78
N LEU A 49 -5.58 -4.35 -8.77
CA LEU A 49 -7.01 -4.32 -9.14
C LEU A 49 -7.93 -3.78 -8.04
N ILE A 50 -7.38 -3.16 -7.02
CA ILE A 50 -8.14 -2.43 -6.00
C ILE A 50 -8.56 -1.10 -6.60
N ASP A 51 -9.87 -0.79 -6.59
CA ASP A 51 -10.27 0.58 -6.92
C ASP A 51 -9.91 1.49 -5.73
N LEU A 52 -9.27 2.62 -6.04
CA LEU A 52 -8.72 3.54 -5.05
C LEU A 52 -9.13 4.98 -5.35
N LYS A 53 -9.83 5.61 -4.39
CA LYS A 53 -10.06 7.05 -4.41
C LYS A 53 -9.35 7.66 -3.23
N VAL A 54 -8.51 8.65 -3.49
CA VAL A 54 -7.76 9.41 -2.49
C VAL A 54 -7.92 10.89 -2.79
N LYS A 55 -8.29 11.65 -1.79
CA LYS A 55 -8.21 13.10 -1.82
C LYS A 55 -7.55 13.57 -0.53
N ALA A 56 -6.41 14.21 -0.63
CA ALA A 56 -5.69 14.77 0.50
C ALA A 56 -5.45 16.27 0.31
N LYS A 57 -5.44 16.98 1.44
CA LYS A 57 -4.96 18.33 1.54
C LYS A 57 -4.15 18.41 2.83
N GLY A 58 -2.86 18.68 2.74
CA GLY A 58 -1.97 18.84 3.87
C GLY A 58 -1.23 20.16 3.85
N ASP A 59 -0.38 20.33 4.83
CA ASP A 59 0.49 21.49 5.06
C ASP A 59 1.80 21.41 4.26
N THR A 60 1.70 21.09 2.97
CA THR A 60 2.84 20.87 2.05
C THR A 60 3.79 22.06 1.91
N HIS A 61 3.40 23.22 2.46
CA HIS A 61 4.28 24.40 2.57
C HIS A 61 5.36 24.25 3.66
N ILE A 62 5.20 23.28 4.58
CA ILE A 62 6.22 22.91 5.57
C ILE A 62 7.15 21.90 4.92
N ASP A 63 6.64 20.71 4.61
CA ASP A 63 7.26 19.66 3.81
C ASP A 63 6.19 18.66 3.32
N LEU A 64 6.60 17.55 2.74
CA LEU A 64 5.68 16.53 2.23
C LEU A 64 5.45 15.37 3.22
N HIS A 65 6.05 15.40 4.42
CA HIS A 65 6.05 14.29 5.37
C HIS A 65 4.63 13.95 5.85
N HIS A 66 3.95 14.92 6.48
CA HIS A 66 2.63 14.71 7.08
C HIS A 66 1.61 14.17 6.05
N THR A 67 1.60 14.75 4.83
CA THR A 67 0.68 14.31 3.78
C THR A 67 1.01 12.90 3.31
N THR A 68 2.29 12.55 3.18
CA THR A 68 2.74 11.23 2.76
C THR A 68 2.38 10.17 3.80
N GLU A 69 2.76 10.37 5.06
CA GLU A 69 2.48 9.43 6.15
C GLU A 69 0.97 9.23 6.35
N ASP A 70 0.22 10.33 6.45
CA ASP A 70 -1.22 10.30 6.69
C ASP A 70 -2.02 9.65 5.55
N THR A 71 -1.56 9.75 4.30
CA THR A 71 -2.16 8.98 3.18
C THR A 71 -1.91 7.48 3.35
N GLY A 72 -0.73 7.07 3.79
CA GLY A 72 -0.41 5.69 4.14
C GLY A 72 -1.33 5.14 5.24
N ILE A 73 -1.50 5.92 6.32
CA ILE A 73 -2.42 5.60 7.41
C ILE A 73 -3.85 5.42 6.88
N ALA A 74 -4.37 6.41 6.16
CA ALA A 74 -5.76 6.42 5.72
C ALA A 74 -6.08 5.29 4.73
N ILE A 75 -5.15 4.96 3.81
CA ILE A 75 -5.29 3.85 2.87
C ILE A 75 -5.23 2.52 3.63
N GLY A 76 -4.30 2.36 4.58
CA GLY A 76 -4.20 1.16 5.42
C GLY A 76 -5.46 0.90 6.24
N GLU A 77 -6.01 1.94 6.89
CA GLU A 77 -7.26 1.85 7.64
C GLU A 77 -8.46 1.51 6.72
N ALA A 78 -8.54 2.11 5.53
CA ALA A 78 -9.61 1.82 4.58
C ALA A 78 -9.54 0.37 4.09
N LEU A 79 -8.34 -0.15 3.82
CA LEU A 79 -8.13 -1.55 3.46
C LEU A 79 -8.56 -2.48 4.59
N LYS A 80 -8.16 -2.20 5.84
CA LYS A 80 -8.55 -2.98 7.03
C LYS A 80 -10.07 -2.99 7.22
N LYS A 81 -10.73 -1.84 7.06
CA LYS A 81 -12.21 -1.75 7.11
C LYS A 81 -12.89 -2.57 6.00
N ALA A 82 -12.31 -2.60 4.79
CA ALA A 82 -12.83 -3.41 3.68
C ALA A 82 -12.70 -4.91 3.94
N LEU A 83 -11.64 -5.36 4.61
CA LEU A 83 -11.39 -6.76 4.95
C LEU A 83 -12.36 -7.32 5.99
N LYS A 84 -12.85 -6.48 6.89
CA LYS A 84 -13.77 -6.85 7.98
C LYS A 84 -13.18 -7.92 8.91
N ASN A 85 -13.49 -9.19 8.66
CA ASN A 85 -13.13 -10.32 9.51
C ASN A 85 -12.12 -11.30 8.90
N TYR A 86 -11.45 -10.92 7.81
CA TYR A 86 -10.43 -11.72 7.11
C TYR A 86 -10.91 -13.09 6.59
N THR A 87 -12.24 -13.33 6.54
CA THR A 87 -12.79 -14.62 6.11
C THR A 87 -12.50 -14.89 4.65
N GLY A 88 -12.02 -16.08 4.37
CA GLY A 88 -11.85 -16.62 3.03
C GLY A 88 -10.67 -16.08 2.23
N ILE A 89 -9.89 -15.14 2.72
CA ILE A 89 -8.74 -14.61 1.98
C ILE A 89 -7.59 -15.64 1.91
N ARG A 90 -6.70 -15.52 0.92
CA ARG A 90 -5.48 -16.34 0.82
C ARG A 90 -4.47 -16.01 1.92
N ARG A 91 -4.47 -14.77 2.42
CA ARG A 91 -3.66 -14.25 3.51
C ARG A 91 -2.20 -13.99 3.16
N TYR A 92 -1.49 -14.97 2.63
CA TYR A 92 -0.08 -14.86 2.27
C TYR A 92 0.10 -14.64 0.78
N ALA A 93 1.02 -13.79 0.40
CA ALA A 93 1.47 -13.68 -0.98
C ALA A 93 2.87 -13.07 -1.07
N HIS A 94 3.48 -13.24 -2.23
CA HIS A 94 4.71 -12.58 -2.59
C HIS A 94 4.69 -12.20 -4.07
N ALA A 95 5.53 -11.26 -4.45
CA ALA A 95 5.79 -10.91 -5.84
C ALA A 95 7.25 -10.53 -6.03
N MET A 96 7.80 -10.90 -7.18
CA MET A 96 9.07 -10.39 -7.70
C MET A 96 8.76 -9.58 -8.95
N ILE A 97 9.07 -8.31 -8.95
CA ILE A 97 8.73 -7.38 -10.03
C ILE A 97 10.00 -6.79 -10.62
N PRO A 98 10.28 -7.08 -11.90
CA PRO A 98 11.30 -6.40 -12.66
C PRO A 98 10.77 -5.05 -13.16
N MET A 99 11.65 -4.08 -13.26
CA MET A 99 11.43 -2.83 -13.97
C MET A 99 12.75 -2.40 -14.59
N ASP A 100 12.90 -2.66 -15.89
CA ASP A 100 14.15 -2.53 -16.63
C ASP A 100 15.34 -3.18 -15.91
N GLU A 101 16.30 -2.42 -15.41
CA GLU A 101 17.49 -2.91 -14.70
C GLU A 101 17.23 -3.25 -13.22
N THR A 102 16.03 -3.02 -12.71
CA THR A 102 15.69 -3.17 -11.29
C THR A 102 14.90 -4.46 -11.04
N LEU A 103 15.17 -5.14 -9.95
CA LEU A 103 14.37 -6.24 -9.43
C LEU A 103 14.04 -6.04 -7.96
N THR A 104 12.75 -6.04 -7.63
CA THR A 104 12.26 -5.91 -6.25
C THR A 104 11.41 -7.10 -5.86
N ARG A 105 11.58 -7.56 -4.62
CA ARG A 105 10.83 -8.64 -3.98
C ARG A 105 9.99 -8.09 -2.83
N VAL A 106 8.72 -8.50 -2.76
CA VAL A 106 7.80 -8.24 -1.64
C VAL A 106 7.16 -9.53 -1.18
N ALA A 107 7.04 -9.72 0.14
CA ALA A 107 6.24 -10.76 0.76
C ALA A 107 5.35 -10.16 1.85
N ILE A 108 4.09 -10.60 1.93
CA ILE A 108 3.12 -10.09 2.90
C ILE A 108 2.39 -11.22 3.65
N ASP A 109 2.03 -10.93 4.91
CA ASP A 109 1.06 -11.67 5.72
C ASP A 109 -0.03 -10.71 6.20
N VAL A 110 -1.26 -10.93 5.75
CA VAL A 110 -2.43 -10.15 6.17
C VAL A 110 -2.95 -10.72 7.49
N SER A 111 -2.22 -10.46 8.56
CA SER A 111 -2.31 -11.17 9.85
C SER A 111 -2.84 -10.33 11.01
N ASN A 112 -3.18 -9.07 10.78
CA ASN A 112 -3.46 -8.08 11.83
C ASN A 112 -2.30 -7.89 12.84
N ARG A 113 -1.08 -8.25 12.42
CA ARG A 113 0.18 -8.04 13.15
C ARG A 113 1.12 -7.22 12.27
N PRO A 114 1.09 -5.89 12.42
CA PRO A 114 1.87 -5.00 11.56
C PRO A 114 3.37 -5.14 11.84
N TYR A 115 4.14 -5.25 10.77
CA TYR A 115 5.59 -5.20 10.83
C TYR A 115 6.16 -4.84 9.46
N LEU A 116 7.10 -3.91 9.39
CA LEU A 116 7.82 -3.59 8.15
C LEU A 116 9.28 -4.04 8.23
N ILE A 117 9.71 -4.85 7.27
CA ILE A 117 11.12 -5.04 6.93
C ILE A 117 11.41 -4.24 5.66
N TRP A 118 12.26 -3.24 5.77
CA TRP A 118 12.65 -2.37 4.68
C TRP A 118 14.11 -2.57 4.31
N LYS A 119 14.37 -3.21 3.17
CA LYS A 119 15.70 -3.44 2.59
C LYS A 119 15.78 -2.81 1.20
N VAL A 120 15.46 -1.52 1.13
CA VAL A 120 15.52 -0.73 -0.10
C VAL A 120 16.48 0.42 0.12
N LYS A 121 17.44 0.57 -0.79
CA LYS A 121 18.40 1.67 -0.78
C LYS A 121 18.17 2.51 -2.04
N LEU A 122 17.97 3.79 -1.86
CA LEU A 122 17.84 4.77 -2.92
C LEU A 122 19.14 5.57 -3.04
N LYS A 123 19.52 5.92 -4.27
CA LYS A 123 20.81 6.55 -4.57
C LYS A 123 20.73 8.08 -4.64
N VAL A 124 19.51 8.62 -4.67
CA VAL A 124 19.24 10.06 -4.75
C VAL A 124 18.42 10.50 -3.56
N GLU A 125 18.56 11.76 -3.17
CA GLU A 125 17.82 12.32 -2.04
C GLU A 125 16.35 12.64 -2.40
N ARG A 126 16.07 12.92 -3.68
CA ARG A 126 14.73 13.31 -4.16
C ARG A 126 14.33 12.63 -5.47
N LEU A 127 13.03 12.41 -5.61
CA LEU A 127 12.36 12.03 -6.85
C LEU A 127 11.24 13.05 -7.12
N GLY A 128 11.44 13.90 -8.15
CA GLY A 128 10.63 15.09 -8.29
C GLY A 128 10.79 16.01 -7.08
N GLU A 129 9.70 16.39 -6.46
CA GLU A 129 9.69 17.21 -5.24
C GLU A 129 9.72 16.39 -3.94
N MET A 130 9.63 15.06 -4.03
CA MET A 130 9.49 14.16 -2.90
C MET A 130 10.84 13.65 -2.40
N ASP A 131 11.13 13.84 -1.12
CA ASP A 131 12.32 13.27 -0.47
C ASP A 131 12.19 11.73 -0.40
N THR A 132 13.28 11.03 -0.71
CA THR A 132 13.25 9.57 -0.86
C THR A 132 13.06 8.82 0.47
N GLU A 133 13.38 9.42 1.59
CA GLU A 133 13.12 8.86 2.92
C GLU A 133 11.61 8.69 3.20
N LEU A 134 10.76 9.53 2.62
CA LEU A 134 9.31 9.51 2.80
C LEU A 134 8.64 8.24 2.28
N PHE A 135 9.27 7.53 1.35
CA PHE A 135 8.71 6.25 0.88
C PHE A 135 8.68 5.20 1.98
N LYS A 136 9.76 5.10 2.77
CA LYS A 136 9.77 4.20 3.92
C LYS A 136 8.68 4.55 4.93
N GLU A 137 8.49 5.85 5.20
CA GLU A 137 7.45 6.33 6.11
C GLU A 137 6.05 5.96 5.60
N TRP A 138 5.79 6.14 4.29
CA TRP A 138 4.52 5.71 3.69
C TRP A 138 4.27 4.20 3.87
N PHE A 139 5.26 3.34 3.54
CA PHE A 139 5.12 1.89 3.68
C PHE A 139 4.97 1.45 5.15
N GLN A 140 5.64 2.14 6.08
CA GLN A 140 5.53 1.90 7.51
C GLN A 140 4.10 2.23 8.01
N ALA A 141 3.61 3.42 7.67
CA ALA A 141 2.27 3.89 8.02
C ALA A 141 1.17 2.97 7.45
N PHE A 142 1.32 2.60 6.18
CA PHE A 142 0.41 1.64 5.52
C PHE A 142 0.42 0.27 6.20
N SER A 143 1.60 -0.32 6.43
CA SER A 143 1.75 -1.63 7.07
C SER A 143 1.09 -1.65 8.46
N GLN A 144 1.36 -0.61 9.27
CA GLN A 144 0.80 -0.47 10.62
C GLN A 144 -0.72 -0.36 10.60
N SER A 145 -1.25 0.52 9.77
CA SER A 145 -2.69 0.81 9.75
C SER A 145 -3.51 -0.29 9.09
N ALA A 146 -2.96 -0.97 8.09
CA ALA A 146 -3.59 -2.12 7.45
C ALA A 146 -3.51 -3.40 8.30
N GLY A 147 -2.60 -3.46 9.30
CA GLY A 147 -2.36 -4.66 10.08
C GLY A 147 -1.63 -5.75 9.28
N ILE A 148 -0.69 -5.37 8.43
CA ILE A 148 0.02 -6.28 7.52
C ILE A 148 1.48 -6.39 7.92
N THR A 149 2.00 -7.62 8.03
CA THR A 149 3.44 -7.86 8.00
C THR A 149 3.90 -7.72 6.55
N LEU A 150 4.82 -6.78 6.29
CA LEU A 150 5.33 -6.42 4.97
C LEU A 150 6.85 -6.54 4.95
N HIS A 151 7.38 -7.43 4.14
CA HIS A 151 8.81 -7.54 3.85
C HIS A 151 9.07 -7.03 2.44
N MET A 152 9.94 -6.06 2.30
CA MET A 152 10.31 -5.43 1.04
C MET A 152 11.82 -5.37 0.88
N GLU A 153 12.31 -5.87 -0.25
CA GLU A 153 13.71 -5.89 -0.58
C GLU A 153 13.93 -5.58 -2.06
N ASN A 154 14.70 -4.52 -2.34
CA ASN A 154 15.26 -4.32 -3.66
C ASN A 154 16.53 -5.19 -3.78
N ILE A 155 16.52 -6.13 -4.71
CA ILE A 155 17.60 -7.11 -4.89
C ILE A 155 18.77 -6.46 -5.64
N TYR A 156 18.44 -5.70 -6.70
CA TYR A 156 19.36 -4.86 -7.45
C TYR A 156 18.59 -3.80 -8.23
N GLY A 157 19.27 -2.74 -8.64
CA GLY A 157 18.74 -1.63 -9.42
C GLY A 157 19.61 -0.39 -9.28
N ASP A 158 19.54 0.49 -10.27
CA ASP A 158 20.34 1.70 -10.32
C ASP A 158 19.50 2.98 -10.35
N ASN A 159 18.36 2.96 -11.03
CA ASN A 159 17.45 4.09 -11.11
C ASN A 159 16.48 4.09 -9.91
N SER A 160 16.59 5.11 -9.05
CA SER A 160 15.76 5.22 -7.84
C SER A 160 14.26 5.32 -8.12
N HIS A 161 13.84 5.90 -9.26
CA HIS A 161 12.44 5.89 -9.70
C HIS A 161 11.98 4.45 -9.98
N HIS A 162 12.75 3.69 -10.79
CA HIS A 162 12.44 2.29 -11.08
C HIS A 162 12.38 1.44 -9.80
N ILE A 163 13.31 1.68 -8.86
CA ILE A 163 13.34 0.97 -7.57
C ILE A 163 12.03 1.21 -6.81
N ILE A 164 11.62 2.47 -6.62
CA ILE A 164 10.40 2.78 -5.85
C ILE A 164 9.14 2.32 -6.59
N GLU A 165 9.04 2.55 -7.88
CA GLU A 165 7.87 2.10 -8.63
C GLU A 165 7.74 0.58 -8.61
N SER A 166 8.86 -0.17 -8.70
CA SER A 166 8.84 -1.63 -8.54
C SER A 166 8.40 -2.08 -7.14
N CYS A 167 8.69 -1.30 -6.09
CA CYS A 167 8.20 -1.55 -4.73
C CYS A 167 6.66 -1.44 -4.67
N PHE A 168 6.08 -0.37 -5.20
CA PHE A 168 4.62 -0.21 -5.24
C PHE A 168 3.94 -1.27 -6.10
N LYS A 169 4.49 -1.61 -7.27
CA LYS A 169 3.99 -2.70 -8.12
C LYS A 169 4.08 -4.06 -7.44
N ALA A 170 5.17 -4.35 -6.72
CA ALA A 170 5.35 -5.61 -6.01
C ALA A 170 4.38 -5.72 -4.81
N LEU A 171 4.18 -4.64 -4.04
CA LEU A 171 3.13 -4.59 -3.02
C LEU A 171 1.75 -4.80 -3.65
N ALA A 172 1.44 -4.11 -4.74
CA ALA A 172 0.17 -4.23 -5.44
C ALA A 172 -0.14 -5.68 -5.86
N ARG A 173 0.82 -6.34 -6.49
CA ARG A 173 0.67 -7.74 -6.94
C ARG A 173 0.54 -8.71 -5.76
N SER A 174 1.26 -8.47 -4.68
CA SER A 174 1.15 -9.25 -3.44
C SER A 174 -0.23 -9.06 -2.79
N LEU A 175 -0.72 -7.81 -2.68
CA LEU A 175 -2.07 -7.53 -2.18
C LEU A 175 -3.14 -8.20 -3.02
N ARG A 176 -3.06 -8.10 -4.36
CA ARG A 176 -4.01 -8.75 -5.25
C ARG A 176 -4.17 -10.23 -4.91
N THR A 177 -3.07 -10.95 -4.78
CA THR A 177 -3.11 -12.38 -4.47
C THR A 177 -3.54 -12.68 -3.04
N ALA A 178 -2.99 -11.97 -2.04
CA ALA A 178 -3.29 -12.23 -0.63
C ALA A 178 -4.76 -11.97 -0.27
N LEU A 179 -5.39 -11.00 -0.95
CA LEU A 179 -6.78 -10.57 -0.69
C LEU A 179 -7.81 -11.35 -1.51
N GLU A 180 -7.39 -12.16 -2.50
CA GLU A 180 -8.28 -13.05 -3.23
C GLU A 180 -8.97 -14.03 -2.29
N ILE A 181 -10.25 -14.30 -2.57
CA ILE A 181 -10.98 -15.34 -1.86
C ILE A 181 -10.51 -16.72 -2.34
N ASP A 182 -9.99 -17.52 -1.44
CA ASP A 182 -9.60 -18.90 -1.73
C ASP A 182 -10.86 -19.75 -2.01
N PRO A 183 -11.02 -20.31 -3.22
CA PRO A 183 -12.20 -21.10 -3.57
C PRO A 183 -12.36 -22.36 -2.72
N ARG A 184 -11.26 -22.86 -2.12
CA ARG A 184 -11.25 -24.03 -1.25
C ARG A 184 -11.54 -23.74 0.21
N ASN A 185 -11.49 -22.44 0.62
CA ASN A 185 -11.60 -22.04 2.03
C ASN A 185 -12.44 -20.77 2.25
N LYS A 186 -13.52 -20.59 1.48
CA LYS A 186 -14.32 -19.36 1.44
C LYS A 186 -14.95 -18.93 2.76
N LYS A 187 -15.17 -19.84 3.69
CA LYS A 187 -16.00 -19.61 4.88
C LYS A 187 -15.21 -19.57 6.19
N SER A 188 -13.91 -19.81 6.17
CA SER A 188 -13.10 -19.81 7.38
C SER A 188 -12.02 -18.72 7.34
N ILE A 189 -11.57 -18.33 8.52
CA ILE A 189 -10.40 -17.46 8.70
C ILE A 189 -9.16 -18.33 8.49
N PRO A 190 -8.18 -17.92 7.67
CA PRO A 190 -6.98 -18.70 7.37
C PRO A 190 -5.98 -18.66 8.55
N SER A 191 -6.39 -19.16 9.71
CA SER A 191 -5.61 -19.18 10.93
C SER A 191 -6.00 -20.38 11.78
N THR A 192 -5.00 -21.12 12.30
CA THR A 192 -5.20 -22.21 13.26
C THR A 192 -5.77 -21.73 14.60
N LYS A 193 -5.67 -20.41 14.89
CA LYS A 193 -6.25 -19.77 16.07
C LYS A 193 -7.74 -19.43 15.92
N GLY A 194 -8.30 -19.54 14.70
CA GLY A 194 -9.66 -19.11 14.39
C GLY A 194 -9.90 -17.60 14.37
N SER A 195 -8.81 -16.79 14.51
CA SER A 195 -8.84 -15.32 14.49
C SER A 195 -7.55 -14.75 13.90
N LEU A 196 -7.59 -13.49 13.45
CA LEU A 196 -6.47 -12.66 13.00
C LEU A 196 -6.54 -11.28 13.63
#